data_ec80a0bdd17792420530fed08d47629c
#
_entry.id   ec80a0bdd17792420530fed08d47629c
#
_cell.length_a   1.000
_cell.length_b   1.000
_cell.length_c   1.000
_cell.angle_alpha   90.00
_cell.angle_beta   90.00
_cell.angle_gamma   90.00
#
_symmetry.space_group_name_H-M   'P 1'
#
loop_
_entity.id
_entity.type
_entity.pdbx_description
1 polymer ?
#
loop_
_entity_poly.entity_id
_entity_poly.type
_entity_poly.pdbx_seq_one_letter_code
_entity_poly.pdbx_strand_id
1 'polypeptide(L)'
;MRTYVAGAGRSTVWQVVLRNANLYPDKVAYVEVDGDRKRHELTYAEVARRATRLSEGLFSIGVRHGDRLAIWMTNRPEWIITYFAAMRLGAVLVPLSTWLTPPEIGYMLRQSEARHLVVLDRFRKIDFVDSLARIAPEVVAAPRGALWSPGLPDLRNVIIHQRAGGPGHENLHQWSELACGVPDSAADTEAVSATVTGADLAMIKYTSGSTGRPKGVMLDQGGIVLYGRAHTERLGLTSDDVFFSAMPFFHGGGSLWGIQSMLEQGGRLVFTEAFDPPLAGELVESEECTVLFGILANELVTSALRAGRDFSSVRMSRPGGHDADALMPSVSLVINPFGLTECFGAVTLCGPQDPPDKQRTTNGRPLRGQEIKVVDPETGTEVAPGAVGEAWVRGNTMRGYWNDPEATAKAIDDEGWMHSEDLVSVDSGGYVSYVSRLKLMLKVGGENVSVEEVERTILQHEAVFHCVVVGVPDPRKIEIGRAYVIVRQDAELDEATLLEWLAARLARFKIPREVIFVDSLPRLGSNKFDRVKIQQLALQEAPAGGS
;
A
#
# COMPACT_ATOMS: atom_id res chain seq x y z
N MET A 1 -3.75 -13.81 28.44
CA MET A 1 -4.12 -12.45 28.91
C MET A 1 -3.77 -11.48 27.79
N ARG A 2 -4.75 -11.00 26.99
CA ARG A 2 -4.52 -10.14 25.84
C ARG A 2 -3.82 -8.86 26.32
N THR A 3 -2.52 -8.76 26.17
CA THR A 3 -1.75 -7.51 26.31
C THR A 3 -1.79 -6.69 25.01
N TYR A 4 -2.89 -6.76 24.27
CA TYR A 4 -3.31 -5.67 23.41
C TYR A 4 -3.71 -4.57 24.40
N VAL A 5 -2.84 -3.59 24.63
CA VAL A 5 -3.22 -2.38 25.37
C VAL A 5 -4.28 -1.72 24.50
N ALA A 6 -5.53 -2.10 24.75
CA ALA A 6 -6.69 -1.56 24.07
C ALA A 6 -6.61 -0.03 24.14
N GLY A 7 -6.79 0.63 22.99
CA GLY A 7 -6.49 2.02 22.72
C GLY A 7 -7.15 3.13 23.53
N ALA A 8 -7.74 2.85 24.68
CA ALA A 8 -8.17 3.88 25.64
C ALA A 8 -6.92 4.55 26.21
N GLY A 9 -6.53 5.70 25.65
CA GLY A 9 -5.34 6.48 25.99
C GLY A 9 -4.34 6.68 24.86
N ARG A 10 -4.55 6.06 23.68
CA ARG A 10 -3.76 6.32 22.48
C ARG A 10 -4.27 7.55 21.74
N SER A 11 -3.37 8.40 21.26
CA SER A 11 -3.71 9.55 20.44
C SER A 11 -4.45 9.13 19.17
N THR A 12 -5.40 9.98 18.73
CA THR A 12 -6.04 9.83 17.42
C THR A 12 -5.22 10.53 16.33
N VAL A 13 -5.46 10.18 15.07
CA VAL A 13 -4.85 10.86 13.92
C VAL A 13 -5.19 12.35 13.94
N TRP A 14 -6.42 12.71 14.27
CA TRP A 14 -6.85 14.11 14.36
C TRP A 14 -6.08 14.91 15.42
N GLN A 15 -5.81 14.32 16.59
CA GLN A 15 -4.98 14.96 17.62
C GLN A 15 -3.56 15.23 17.13
N VAL A 16 -3.01 14.38 16.26
CA VAL A 16 -1.69 14.63 15.63
C VAL A 16 -1.77 15.79 14.65
N VAL A 17 -2.85 15.91 13.88
CA VAL A 17 -3.08 17.06 12.99
C VAL A 17 -3.13 18.35 13.78
N LEU A 18 -3.91 18.40 14.88
CA LEU A 18 -4.01 19.57 15.74
C LEU A 18 -2.68 19.94 16.41
N ARG A 19 -1.93 18.94 16.89
CA ARG A 19 -0.59 19.14 17.45
C ARG A 19 0.31 19.91 16.47
N ASN A 20 0.36 19.46 15.21
CA ASN A 20 1.23 20.07 14.22
C ASN A 20 0.71 21.44 13.74
N ALA A 21 -0.61 21.62 13.63
CA ALA A 21 -1.20 22.92 13.34
C ALA A 21 -0.85 23.97 14.40
N ASN A 22 -0.67 23.55 15.65
CA ASN A 22 -0.25 24.43 16.75
C ASN A 22 1.28 24.65 16.80
N LEU A 23 2.07 23.60 16.54
CA LEU A 23 3.54 23.68 16.63
C LEU A 23 4.16 24.34 15.38
N TYR A 24 3.58 24.10 14.21
CA TYR A 24 4.12 24.51 12.91
C TYR A 24 3.04 25.10 12.00
N PRO A 25 2.29 26.15 12.43
CA PRO A 25 1.09 26.62 11.73
C PRO A 25 1.37 27.00 10.27
N ASP A 26 2.45 27.72 10.03
CA ASP A 26 2.79 28.28 8.72
C ASP A 26 3.69 27.35 7.89
N LYS A 27 4.12 26.21 8.45
CA LYS A 27 4.96 25.25 7.74
C LYS A 27 4.15 24.51 6.70
N VAL A 28 4.69 24.42 5.48
CA VAL A 28 4.11 23.63 4.41
C VAL A 28 4.21 22.14 4.77
N ALA A 29 3.06 21.48 4.86
CA ALA A 29 2.92 20.07 5.16
C ALA A 29 2.84 19.20 3.91
N TYR A 30 2.12 19.69 2.89
CA TYR A 30 1.83 18.96 1.66
C TYR A 30 2.05 19.85 0.44
N VAL A 31 2.73 19.30 -0.56
CA VAL A 31 2.95 19.94 -1.86
C VAL A 31 2.49 18.97 -2.94
N GLU A 32 1.51 19.39 -3.74
CA GLU A 32 1.15 18.72 -4.99
C GLU A 32 1.68 19.56 -6.17
N VAL A 33 2.21 18.87 -7.17
CA VAL A 33 2.38 19.47 -8.49
C VAL A 33 1.48 18.71 -9.47
N ASP A 34 0.50 19.42 -10.01
CA ASP A 34 -0.50 18.85 -10.91
C ASP A 34 0.02 18.60 -12.34
N GLY A 35 -0.82 18.04 -13.19
CA GLY A 35 -0.48 17.74 -14.59
C GLY A 35 -0.14 18.96 -15.44
N ASP A 36 -0.59 20.16 -15.05
CA ASP A 36 -0.28 21.44 -15.69
C ASP A 36 0.95 22.12 -15.07
N ARG A 37 1.69 21.39 -14.22
CA ARG A 37 2.87 21.84 -13.48
C ARG A 37 2.58 22.99 -12.49
N LYS A 38 1.35 23.14 -12.09
CA LYS A 38 0.97 24.10 -11.08
C LYS A 38 1.22 23.49 -9.68
N ARG A 39 1.93 24.25 -8.85
CA ARG A 39 2.28 23.89 -7.48
C ARG A 39 1.19 24.34 -6.51
N HIS A 40 0.67 23.42 -5.74
CA HIS A 40 -0.33 23.62 -4.71
C HIS A 40 0.26 23.25 -3.34
N GLU A 41 0.11 24.13 -2.38
CA GLU A 41 0.62 23.94 -1.02
C GLU A 41 -0.50 23.94 -0.01
N LEU A 42 -0.30 23.17 1.05
CA LEU A 42 -1.09 23.23 2.27
C LEU A 42 -0.17 23.34 3.48
N THR A 43 -0.33 24.39 4.28
CA THR A 43 0.31 24.47 5.59
C THR A 43 -0.41 23.59 6.60
N TYR A 44 0.24 23.28 7.74
CA TYR A 44 -0.40 22.49 8.80
C TYR A 44 -1.67 23.16 9.34
N ALA A 45 -1.65 24.49 9.52
CA ALA A 45 -2.85 25.24 9.94
C ALA A 45 -3.97 25.15 8.89
N GLU A 46 -3.61 25.22 7.60
CA GLU A 46 -4.59 25.13 6.50
C GLU A 46 -5.19 23.72 6.40
N VAL A 47 -4.40 22.67 6.60
CA VAL A 47 -4.88 21.29 6.67
C VAL A 47 -5.92 21.13 7.76
N ALA A 48 -5.61 21.58 8.99
CA ALA A 48 -6.54 21.50 10.11
C ALA A 48 -7.83 22.28 9.83
N ARG A 49 -7.71 23.50 9.34
CA ARG A 49 -8.86 24.37 9.02
C ARG A 49 -9.75 23.78 7.91
N ARG A 50 -9.15 23.26 6.81
CA ARG A 50 -9.92 22.68 5.70
C ARG A 50 -10.58 21.37 6.11
N ALA A 51 -9.89 20.51 6.88
CA ALA A 51 -10.44 19.26 7.38
C ALA A 51 -11.60 19.52 8.38
N THR A 52 -11.48 20.53 9.24
CA THR A 52 -12.57 20.95 10.12
C THR A 52 -13.81 21.35 9.32
N ARG A 53 -13.67 22.25 8.33
CA ARG A 53 -14.79 22.69 7.48
C ARG A 53 -15.42 21.53 6.71
N LEU A 54 -14.61 20.68 6.10
CA LEU A 54 -15.13 19.50 5.39
C LEU A 54 -15.87 18.56 6.36
N SER A 55 -15.40 18.38 7.59
CA SER A 55 -16.10 17.55 8.57
C SER A 55 -17.48 18.09 8.93
N GLU A 56 -17.63 19.42 9.01
CA GLU A 56 -18.93 20.08 9.22
C GLU A 56 -19.87 19.82 8.03
N GLY A 57 -19.35 19.97 6.79
CA GLY A 57 -20.12 19.64 5.58
C GLY A 57 -20.52 18.19 5.49
N LEU A 58 -19.60 17.25 5.81
CA LEU A 58 -19.90 15.82 5.84
C LEU A 58 -20.96 15.48 6.92
N PHE A 59 -20.84 16.08 8.09
CA PHE A 59 -21.79 15.89 9.17
C PHE A 59 -23.20 16.39 8.79
N SER A 60 -23.31 17.53 8.09
CA SER A 60 -24.58 18.12 7.65
C SER A 60 -25.37 17.21 6.69
N ILE A 61 -24.66 16.37 5.90
CA ILE A 61 -25.28 15.41 4.99
C ILE A 61 -25.44 14.02 5.63
N GLY A 62 -25.21 13.89 6.94
CA GLY A 62 -25.50 12.69 7.69
C GLY A 62 -24.33 11.72 7.92
N VAL A 63 -23.07 12.12 7.66
CA VAL A 63 -21.91 11.31 8.08
C VAL A 63 -21.79 11.32 9.60
N ARG A 64 -21.68 10.15 10.20
CA ARG A 64 -21.63 9.97 11.67
C ARG A 64 -20.44 9.10 12.08
N HIS A 65 -20.12 9.11 13.34
CA HIS A 65 -19.13 8.22 13.95
C HIS A 65 -19.44 6.76 13.60
N GLY A 66 -18.42 6.02 13.13
CA GLY A 66 -18.52 4.62 12.71
C GLY A 66 -19.09 4.40 11.31
N ASP A 67 -19.60 5.42 10.60
CA ASP A 67 -20.02 5.29 9.21
C ASP A 67 -18.81 5.03 8.29
N ARG A 68 -18.98 4.15 7.29
CA ARG A 68 -17.94 3.90 6.29
C ARG A 68 -18.05 4.95 5.19
N LEU A 69 -16.97 5.75 5.10
CA LEU A 69 -16.77 6.75 4.06
C LEU A 69 -15.75 6.22 3.05
N ALA A 70 -16.24 5.72 1.93
CA ALA A 70 -15.36 5.31 0.83
C ALA A 70 -14.75 6.53 0.12
N ILE A 71 -13.52 6.40 -0.33
CA ILE A 71 -12.85 7.39 -1.15
C ILE A 71 -12.26 6.74 -2.39
N TRP A 72 -12.72 7.19 -3.57
CA TRP A 72 -12.30 6.69 -4.88
C TRP A 72 -11.75 7.84 -5.72
N MET A 73 -10.48 8.15 -5.49
CA MET A 73 -9.83 9.35 -5.97
C MET A 73 -8.32 9.12 -6.13
N THR A 74 -7.70 9.79 -7.07
CA THR A 74 -6.24 9.86 -7.24
C THR A 74 -5.56 10.65 -6.11
N ASN A 75 -4.22 10.68 -6.09
CA ASN A 75 -3.47 11.50 -5.13
C ASN A 75 -3.77 12.99 -5.33
N ARG A 76 -4.36 13.62 -4.33
CA ARG A 76 -4.80 15.02 -4.38
C ARG A 76 -4.87 15.60 -2.97
N PRO A 77 -4.80 16.94 -2.82
CA PRO A 77 -5.07 17.60 -1.54
C PRO A 77 -6.44 17.23 -0.96
N GLU A 78 -7.47 17.09 -1.82
CA GLU A 78 -8.83 16.72 -1.40
C GLU A 78 -8.90 15.33 -0.78
N TRP A 79 -8.06 14.39 -1.21
CA TRP A 79 -7.94 13.07 -0.60
C TRP A 79 -7.44 13.20 0.86
N ILE A 80 -6.38 14.00 1.07
CA ILE A 80 -5.78 14.23 2.39
C ILE A 80 -6.77 14.92 3.33
N ILE A 81 -7.45 15.96 2.83
CA ILE A 81 -8.45 16.71 3.61
C ILE A 81 -9.64 15.81 3.97
N THR A 82 -10.10 14.97 3.03
CA THR A 82 -11.19 14.00 3.30
C THR A 82 -10.76 12.96 4.33
N TYR A 83 -9.53 12.46 4.26
CA TYR A 83 -8.98 11.54 5.26
C TYR A 83 -9.03 12.15 6.66
N PHE A 84 -8.51 13.36 6.85
CA PHE A 84 -8.48 13.98 8.17
C PHE A 84 -9.86 14.41 8.66
N ALA A 85 -10.76 14.82 7.75
CA ALA A 85 -12.16 15.11 8.11
C ALA A 85 -12.89 13.84 8.60
N ALA A 86 -12.66 12.69 7.97
CA ALA A 86 -13.18 11.40 8.41
C ALA A 86 -12.61 11.03 9.80
N MET A 87 -11.28 11.19 10.01
CA MET A 87 -10.65 10.91 11.31
C MET A 87 -11.19 11.79 12.43
N ARG A 88 -11.50 13.06 12.13
CA ARG A 88 -12.10 13.99 13.09
C ARG A 88 -13.51 13.57 13.52
N LEU A 89 -14.31 13.04 12.60
CA LEU A 89 -15.67 12.55 12.87
C LEU A 89 -15.72 11.13 13.44
N GLY A 90 -14.59 10.42 13.50
CA GLY A 90 -14.58 8.98 13.81
C GLY A 90 -15.26 8.13 12.74
N ALA A 91 -15.39 8.65 11.51
CA ALA A 91 -15.84 7.86 10.38
C ALA A 91 -14.73 6.94 9.88
N VAL A 92 -15.10 5.76 9.37
CA VAL A 92 -14.18 4.73 8.93
C VAL A 92 -13.87 4.94 7.45
N LEU A 93 -12.65 5.30 7.11
CA LEU A 93 -12.24 5.50 5.72
C LEU A 93 -12.09 4.15 4.99
N VAL A 94 -12.64 4.06 3.79
CA VAL A 94 -12.48 2.90 2.89
C VAL A 94 -11.79 3.37 1.61
N PRO A 95 -10.44 3.34 1.57
CA PRO A 95 -9.69 3.75 0.38
C PRO A 95 -9.86 2.73 -0.75
N LEU A 96 -10.40 3.19 -1.90
CA LEU A 96 -10.61 2.36 -3.07
C LEU A 96 -9.52 2.61 -4.11
N SER A 97 -8.98 1.53 -4.68
CA SER A 97 -7.97 1.64 -5.71
C SER A 97 -8.56 2.17 -7.03
N THR A 98 -7.92 3.17 -7.59
CA THR A 98 -8.28 3.74 -8.91
C THR A 98 -7.87 2.85 -10.09
N TRP A 99 -7.23 1.72 -9.82
CA TRP A 99 -6.80 0.73 -10.82
C TRP A 99 -7.77 -0.44 -10.97
N LEU A 100 -8.77 -0.53 -10.08
CA LEU A 100 -9.74 -1.62 -10.08
C LEU A 100 -10.87 -1.38 -11.09
N THR A 101 -11.46 -2.49 -11.53
CA THR A 101 -12.62 -2.48 -12.42
C THR A 101 -13.92 -2.12 -11.69
N PRO A 102 -14.97 -1.65 -12.39
CA PRO A 102 -16.25 -1.35 -11.76
C PRO A 102 -16.84 -2.51 -10.94
N PRO A 103 -16.81 -3.80 -11.39
CA PRO A 103 -17.28 -4.91 -10.56
C PRO A 103 -16.52 -5.08 -9.25
N GLU A 104 -15.20 -4.90 -9.24
CA GLU A 104 -14.36 -4.97 -8.03
C GLU A 104 -14.68 -3.83 -7.05
N ILE A 105 -14.87 -2.61 -7.56
CA ILE A 105 -15.31 -1.45 -6.76
C ILE A 105 -16.69 -1.70 -6.18
N GLY A 106 -17.63 -2.19 -6.99
CA GLY A 106 -18.97 -2.56 -6.52
C GLY A 106 -18.95 -3.61 -5.42
N TYR A 107 -18.07 -4.60 -5.52
CA TYR A 107 -17.86 -5.58 -4.45
C TYR A 107 -17.38 -4.90 -3.16
N MET A 108 -16.35 -4.04 -3.24
CA MET A 108 -15.78 -3.39 -2.05
C MET A 108 -16.77 -2.43 -1.38
N LEU A 109 -17.55 -1.67 -2.15
CA LEU A 109 -18.60 -0.79 -1.63
C LEU A 109 -19.68 -1.56 -0.86
N ARG A 110 -20.12 -2.72 -1.40
CA ARG A 110 -21.07 -3.60 -0.71
C ARG A 110 -20.49 -4.27 0.51
N GLN A 111 -19.30 -4.88 0.38
CA GLN A 111 -18.68 -5.64 1.44
C GLN A 111 -18.27 -4.76 2.64
N SER A 112 -17.85 -3.51 2.36
CA SER A 112 -17.58 -2.53 3.41
C SER A 112 -18.84 -1.91 4.00
N GLU A 113 -20.01 -2.13 3.41
CA GLU A 113 -21.28 -1.45 3.78
C GLU A 113 -21.09 0.07 3.74
N ALA A 114 -20.41 0.58 2.68
CA ALA A 114 -20.11 2.00 2.55
C ALA A 114 -21.39 2.83 2.46
N ARG A 115 -21.56 3.78 3.40
CA ARG A 115 -22.73 4.67 3.44
C ARG A 115 -22.50 5.94 2.63
N HIS A 116 -21.27 6.36 2.52
CA HIS A 116 -20.87 7.58 1.82
C HIS A 116 -19.71 7.28 0.89
N LEU A 117 -19.70 7.91 -0.28
CA LEU A 117 -18.62 7.78 -1.27
C LEU A 117 -18.16 9.17 -1.69
N VAL A 118 -16.88 9.47 -1.50
CA VAL A 118 -16.20 10.59 -2.13
C VAL A 118 -15.53 10.09 -3.39
N VAL A 119 -15.85 10.70 -4.53
CA VAL A 119 -15.38 10.25 -5.85
C VAL A 119 -14.86 11.41 -6.67
N LEU A 120 -13.81 11.17 -7.46
CA LEU A 120 -13.36 12.06 -8.51
C LEU A 120 -14.29 11.93 -9.73
N ASP A 121 -14.50 12.99 -10.49
CA ASP A 121 -15.27 12.93 -11.73
C ASP A 121 -14.54 12.07 -12.78
N ARG A 122 -13.32 12.43 -13.12
CA ARG A 122 -12.51 11.73 -14.13
C ARG A 122 -11.02 11.93 -13.94
N PHE A 123 -10.23 10.97 -14.45
CA PHE A 123 -8.79 11.08 -14.53
C PHE A 123 -8.27 10.38 -15.80
N ARG A 124 -7.60 11.11 -16.68
CA ARG A 124 -7.13 10.61 -17.99
C ARG A 124 -8.31 9.99 -18.78
N LYS A 125 -8.25 8.69 -19.08
CA LYS A 125 -9.30 7.94 -19.78
C LYS A 125 -10.36 7.33 -18.85
N ILE A 126 -10.20 7.46 -17.55
CA ILE A 126 -11.14 6.88 -16.57
C ILE A 126 -12.18 7.93 -16.21
N ASP A 127 -13.44 7.64 -16.49
CA ASP A 127 -14.61 8.33 -15.97
C ASP A 127 -15.14 7.52 -14.77
N PHE A 128 -14.97 8.07 -13.57
CA PHE A 128 -15.38 7.39 -12.33
C PHE A 128 -16.90 7.41 -12.16
N VAL A 129 -17.56 8.48 -12.65
CA VAL A 129 -19.02 8.61 -12.56
C VAL A 129 -19.70 7.63 -13.51
N ASP A 130 -19.22 7.49 -14.75
CA ASP A 130 -19.70 6.46 -15.68
C ASP A 130 -19.47 5.04 -15.12
N SER A 131 -18.28 4.82 -14.54
CA SER A 131 -17.98 3.55 -13.87
C SER A 131 -18.92 3.25 -12.70
N LEU A 132 -19.28 4.27 -11.91
CA LEU A 132 -20.23 4.15 -10.82
C LEU A 132 -21.67 3.89 -11.35
N ALA A 133 -22.06 4.55 -12.44
CA ALA A 133 -23.35 4.34 -13.10
C ALA A 133 -23.49 2.89 -13.63
N ARG A 134 -22.40 2.26 -14.05
CA ARG A 134 -22.39 0.83 -14.44
C ARG A 134 -22.55 -0.12 -13.26
N ILE A 135 -22.14 0.29 -12.06
CA ILE A 135 -22.33 -0.48 -10.83
C ILE A 135 -23.78 -0.33 -10.33
N ALA A 136 -24.28 0.90 -10.32
CA ALA A 136 -25.58 1.27 -9.77
C ALA A 136 -26.09 2.56 -10.47
N PRO A 137 -26.90 2.44 -11.54
CA PRO A 137 -27.38 3.59 -12.32
C PRO A 137 -28.14 4.64 -11.49
N GLU A 138 -28.79 4.20 -10.42
CA GLU A 138 -29.56 5.07 -9.52
C GLU A 138 -28.68 6.12 -8.84
N VAL A 139 -27.38 5.81 -8.66
CA VAL A 139 -26.44 6.71 -7.97
C VAL A 139 -26.33 8.07 -8.67
N VAL A 140 -26.35 8.09 -10.00
CA VAL A 140 -26.24 9.35 -10.77
C VAL A 140 -27.60 9.94 -11.11
N ALA A 141 -28.68 9.17 -11.02
CA ALA A 141 -30.03 9.61 -11.36
C ALA A 141 -30.82 10.14 -10.15
N ALA A 142 -30.56 9.64 -8.95
CA ALA A 142 -31.31 10.01 -7.76
C ALA A 142 -30.98 11.45 -7.31
N PRO A 143 -31.98 12.20 -6.82
CA PRO A 143 -31.74 13.50 -6.20
C PRO A 143 -30.86 13.38 -4.94
N ARG A 144 -30.17 14.46 -4.57
CA ARG A 144 -29.37 14.56 -3.33
C ARG A 144 -30.22 14.14 -2.11
N GLY A 145 -29.68 13.27 -1.27
CA GLY A 145 -30.35 12.79 -0.04
C GLY A 145 -31.46 11.75 -0.24
N ALA A 146 -31.80 11.39 -1.50
CA ALA A 146 -32.82 10.39 -1.82
C ALA A 146 -32.22 9.14 -2.49
N LEU A 147 -30.91 8.93 -2.37
CA LEU A 147 -30.25 7.80 -3.00
C LEU A 147 -30.66 6.49 -2.32
N TRP A 148 -31.17 5.58 -3.15
CA TRP A 148 -31.33 4.18 -2.85
C TRP A 148 -31.03 3.35 -4.10
N SER A 149 -30.22 2.31 -3.97
CA SER A 149 -29.90 1.41 -5.07
C SER A 149 -29.84 -0.04 -4.58
N PRO A 150 -30.49 -0.98 -5.26
CA PRO A 150 -30.39 -2.41 -4.92
C PRO A 150 -28.97 -2.95 -5.14
N GLY A 151 -28.21 -2.34 -6.05
CA GLY A 151 -26.81 -2.69 -6.31
C GLY A 151 -25.86 -2.25 -5.18
N LEU A 152 -26.21 -1.18 -4.45
CA LEU A 152 -25.45 -0.60 -3.32
C LEU A 152 -26.40 -0.22 -2.19
N PRO A 153 -26.97 -1.20 -1.47
CA PRO A 153 -28.10 -0.98 -0.57
C PRO A 153 -27.78 -0.09 0.64
N ASP A 154 -26.52 0.02 1.02
CA ASP A 154 -26.08 0.84 2.16
C ASP A 154 -25.72 2.26 1.76
N LEU A 155 -25.41 2.52 0.48
CA LEU A 155 -24.95 3.82 0.00
C LEU A 155 -26.07 4.87 0.09
N ARG A 156 -25.80 6.01 0.74
CA ARG A 156 -26.76 7.10 0.94
C ARG A 156 -26.34 8.39 0.27
N ASN A 157 -25.04 8.69 0.25
CA ASN A 157 -24.52 9.92 -0.33
C ASN A 157 -23.33 9.64 -1.24
N VAL A 158 -23.32 10.31 -2.39
CA VAL A 158 -22.15 10.42 -3.26
C VAL A 158 -21.72 11.87 -3.31
N ILE A 159 -20.45 12.11 -3.00
CA ILE A 159 -19.81 13.41 -2.96
C ILE A 159 -18.78 13.45 -4.10
N ILE A 160 -19.02 14.29 -5.08
CA ILE A 160 -18.13 14.39 -6.24
C ILE A 160 -17.13 15.53 -6.05
N HIS A 161 -15.85 15.25 -6.28
CA HIS A 161 -14.87 16.28 -6.58
C HIS A 161 -14.79 16.45 -8.10
N GLN A 162 -15.30 17.58 -8.58
CA GLN A 162 -15.38 17.87 -10.00
C GLN A 162 -14.20 18.73 -10.43
N ARG A 163 -13.53 18.31 -11.51
CA ARG A 163 -12.49 19.12 -12.14
C ARG A 163 -13.10 20.28 -12.92
N ALA A 164 -12.37 21.37 -13.04
CA ALA A 164 -12.82 22.52 -13.84
C ALA A 164 -13.16 22.11 -15.27
N GLY A 165 -14.31 22.60 -15.77
CA GLY A 165 -14.80 22.33 -17.13
C GLY A 165 -15.36 20.93 -17.35
N GLY A 166 -15.60 20.14 -16.27
CA GLY A 166 -16.32 18.86 -16.36
C GLY A 166 -17.84 19.03 -16.53
N PRO A 167 -18.56 17.94 -16.91
CA PRO A 167 -20.01 17.95 -16.98
C PRO A 167 -20.61 18.19 -15.59
N GLY A 168 -21.68 18.97 -15.48
CA GLY A 168 -22.38 19.18 -14.22
C GLY A 168 -22.99 17.88 -13.68
N HIS A 169 -22.81 17.62 -12.39
CA HIS A 169 -23.42 16.51 -11.66
C HIS A 169 -24.25 17.07 -10.50
N GLU A 170 -25.29 17.83 -10.82
CA GLU A 170 -26.09 18.59 -9.86
C GLU A 170 -26.85 17.69 -8.86
N ASN A 171 -27.12 16.45 -9.24
CA ASN A 171 -27.75 15.45 -8.37
C ASN A 171 -26.80 14.90 -7.29
N LEU A 172 -25.49 15.12 -7.41
CA LEU A 172 -24.50 14.68 -6.44
C LEU A 172 -24.07 15.83 -5.53
N HIS A 173 -23.71 15.53 -4.28
CA HIS A 173 -23.12 16.53 -3.39
C HIS A 173 -21.76 16.97 -3.95
N GLN A 174 -21.53 18.29 -4.00
CA GLN A 174 -20.26 18.82 -4.47
C GLN A 174 -19.26 18.89 -3.29
N TRP A 175 -18.09 18.28 -3.46
CA TRP A 175 -17.04 18.32 -2.45
C TRP A 175 -16.66 19.77 -2.08
N SER A 176 -16.58 20.65 -3.07
CA SER A 176 -16.26 22.08 -2.89
C SER A 176 -17.30 22.82 -2.06
N GLU A 177 -18.60 22.48 -2.19
CA GLU A 177 -19.67 23.05 -1.37
C GLU A 177 -19.51 22.63 0.08
N LEU A 178 -19.31 21.32 0.33
CA LEU A 178 -19.13 20.78 1.68
C LEU A 178 -17.84 21.29 2.34
N ALA A 179 -16.79 21.51 1.57
CA ALA A 179 -15.52 22.05 2.05
C ALA A 179 -15.57 23.53 2.49
N CYS A 180 -16.67 24.25 2.19
CA CYS A 180 -16.91 25.57 2.73
C CYS A 180 -17.25 25.56 4.23
N GLY A 181 -17.67 24.39 4.74
CA GLY A 181 -18.16 24.21 6.09
C GLY A 181 -19.62 24.60 6.26
N VAL A 182 -20.21 24.15 7.35
CA VAL A 182 -21.60 24.43 7.75
C VAL A 182 -21.57 24.92 9.21
N PRO A 183 -21.60 26.24 9.44
CA PRO A 183 -21.44 26.80 10.80
C PRO A 183 -22.37 26.23 11.85
N ASP A 184 -23.62 25.91 11.47
CA ASP A 184 -24.61 25.31 12.38
C ASP A 184 -24.22 23.91 12.85
N SER A 185 -23.31 23.22 12.14
CA SER A 185 -22.78 21.91 12.50
C SER A 185 -21.48 21.97 13.32
N ALA A 186 -20.90 23.15 13.53
CA ALA A 186 -19.58 23.29 14.15
C ALA A 186 -19.53 22.75 15.59
N ALA A 187 -20.52 23.12 16.42
CA ALA A 187 -20.61 22.67 17.83
C ALA A 187 -20.81 21.15 17.92
N ASP A 188 -21.66 20.59 17.07
CA ASP A 188 -21.95 19.16 17.06
C ASP A 188 -20.73 18.35 16.61
N THR A 189 -20.03 18.82 15.57
CA THR A 189 -18.81 18.14 15.09
C THR A 189 -17.67 18.23 16.10
N GLU A 190 -17.56 19.30 16.87
CA GLU A 190 -16.58 19.40 17.95
C GLU A 190 -16.92 18.42 19.08
N ALA A 191 -18.19 18.31 19.46
CA ALA A 191 -18.65 17.34 20.44
C ALA A 191 -18.36 15.89 19.99
N VAL A 192 -18.63 15.55 18.73
CA VAL A 192 -18.29 14.25 18.15
C VAL A 192 -16.79 14.01 18.17
N SER A 193 -15.98 14.98 17.71
CA SER A 193 -14.52 14.90 17.71
C SER A 193 -13.93 14.60 19.08
N ALA A 194 -14.51 15.18 20.14
CA ALA A 194 -14.10 14.95 21.52
C ALA A 194 -14.38 13.51 22.02
N THR A 195 -15.29 12.78 21.38
CA THR A 195 -15.59 11.37 21.73
C THR A 195 -14.72 10.37 20.98
N VAL A 196 -14.05 10.78 19.90
CA VAL A 196 -13.19 9.89 19.10
C VAL A 196 -11.95 9.51 19.90
N THR A 197 -11.66 8.22 19.91
CA THR A 197 -10.54 7.62 20.66
C THR A 197 -9.59 6.86 19.78
N GLY A 198 -8.41 6.54 20.28
CA GLY A 198 -7.47 5.64 19.60
C GLY A 198 -8.00 4.22 19.37
N ALA A 199 -9.07 3.84 20.09
CA ALA A 199 -9.73 2.55 19.92
C ALA A 199 -10.73 2.52 18.75
N ASP A 200 -11.10 3.66 18.18
CA ASP A 200 -12.05 3.68 17.07
C ASP A 200 -11.42 3.19 15.78
N LEU A 201 -12.21 2.44 15.00
CA LEU A 201 -11.79 1.99 13.68
C LEU A 201 -11.58 3.21 12.78
N ALA A 202 -10.41 3.28 12.15
CA ALA A 202 -10.01 4.38 11.28
C ALA A 202 -10.14 4.04 9.80
N MET A 203 -9.70 2.83 9.41
CA MET A 203 -9.69 2.42 8.01
C MET A 203 -10.06 0.95 7.85
N ILE A 204 -10.69 0.65 6.69
CA ILE A 204 -10.79 -0.69 6.13
C ILE A 204 -10.00 -0.67 4.82
N LYS A 205 -8.81 -1.29 4.82
CA LYS A 205 -7.96 -1.39 3.63
C LYS A 205 -8.08 -2.77 3.00
N TYR A 206 -8.36 -2.78 1.69
CA TYR A 206 -8.50 -4.06 0.98
C TYR A 206 -7.16 -4.60 0.52
N THR A 207 -6.95 -5.90 0.77
CA THR A 207 -5.82 -6.68 0.27
C THR A 207 -6.32 -7.74 -0.71
N SER A 208 -5.49 -8.13 -1.68
CA SER A 208 -5.77 -9.26 -2.55
C SER A 208 -5.70 -10.55 -1.72
N GLY A 209 -6.87 -11.08 -1.34
CA GLY A 209 -6.95 -12.33 -0.60
C GLY A 209 -6.45 -13.52 -1.42
N SER A 210 -5.82 -14.47 -0.74
CA SER A 210 -5.40 -15.76 -1.33
C SER A 210 -6.56 -16.63 -1.86
N THR A 211 -7.80 -16.29 -1.49
CA THR A 211 -9.05 -16.95 -1.92
C THR A 211 -9.68 -16.30 -3.16
N GLY A 212 -9.01 -15.32 -3.79
CA GLY A 212 -9.48 -14.62 -4.98
C GLY A 212 -10.46 -13.46 -4.72
N ARG A 213 -10.94 -13.27 -3.49
CA ARG A 213 -11.75 -12.10 -3.12
C ARG A 213 -10.95 -11.19 -2.18
N PRO A 214 -10.96 -9.85 -2.39
CA PRO A 214 -10.31 -8.91 -1.50
C PRO A 214 -10.89 -8.96 -0.08
N LYS A 215 -10.00 -8.91 0.92
CA LYS A 215 -10.37 -8.86 2.35
C LYS A 215 -10.15 -7.46 2.89
N GLY A 216 -11.11 -6.96 3.68
CA GLY A 216 -11.04 -5.63 4.32
C GLY A 216 -10.31 -5.68 5.66
N VAL A 217 -9.07 -5.24 5.70
CA VAL A 217 -8.22 -5.17 6.89
C VAL A 217 -8.66 -4.02 7.78
N MET A 218 -9.02 -4.28 9.03
CA MET A 218 -9.47 -3.29 10.01
C MET A 218 -8.31 -2.66 10.78
N LEU A 219 -8.09 -1.36 10.60
CA LEU A 219 -7.04 -0.56 11.22
C LEU A 219 -7.64 0.52 12.12
N ASP A 220 -7.21 0.59 13.39
CA ASP A 220 -7.69 1.60 14.34
C ASP A 220 -6.85 2.89 14.34
N GLN A 221 -7.41 3.97 14.90
CA GLN A 221 -6.79 5.29 14.99
C GLN A 221 -5.44 5.24 15.75
N GLY A 222 -5.44 4.59 16.89
CA GLY A 222 -4.26 4.49 17.74
C GLY A 222 -3.15 3.64 17.12
N GLY A 223 -3.51 2.60 16.40
CA GLY A 223 -2.57 1.77 15.64
C GLY A 223 -1.88 2.53 14.52
N ILE A 224 -2.61 3.40 13.80
CA ILE A 224 -2.04 4.28 12.77
C ILE A 224 -1.02 5.24 13.38
N VAL A 225 -1.34 5.87 14.51
CA VAL A 225 -0.43 6.80 15.20
C VAL A 225 0.79 6.07 15.75
N LEU A 226 0.61 4.90 16.37
CA LEU A 226 1.74 4.09 16.87
C LEU A 226 2.67 3.65 15.75
N TYR A 227 2.08 3.21 14.62
CA TYR A 227 2.85 2.88 13.44
C TYR A 227 3.68 4.07 12.95
N GLY A 228 3.04 5.23 12.78
CA GLY A 228 3.72 6.46 12.35
C GLY A 228 4.93 6.79 13.24
N ARG A 229 4.76 6.73 14.58
CA ARG A 229 5.85 6.98 15.55
C ARG A 229 6.97 5.95 15.44
N ALA A 230 6.63 4.66 15.48
CA ALA A 230 7.62 3.60 15.42
C ALA A 230 8.41 3.61 14.10
N HIS A 231 7.72 3.90 12.99
CA HIS A 231 8.31 4.02 11.67
C HIS A 231 9.28 5.20 11.57
N THR A 232 8.85 6.37 12.00
CA THR A 232 9.66 7.60 11.94
C THR A 232 10.84 7.57 12.93
N GLU A 233 10.64 7.00 14.13
CA GLU A 233 11.70 6.76 15.11
C GLU A 233 12.79 5.83 14.53
N ARG A 234 12.38 4.73 13.88
CA ARG A 234 13.30 3.77 13.28
C ARG A 234 14.12 4.38 12.14
N LEU A 235 13.51 5.20 11.30
CA LEU A 235 14.20 5.86 10.20
C LEU A 235 14.98 7.10 10.61
N GLY A 236 14.84 7.59 11.85
CA GLY A 236 15.42 8.84 12.30
C GLY A 236 14.89 10.04 11.50
N LEU A 237 13.58 10.04 11.19
CA LEU A 237 12.93 11.17 10.51
C LEU A 237 12.73 12.34 11.48
N THR A 238 12.83 13.54 10.95
CA THR A 238 12.68 14.80 11.68
C THR A 238 11.65 15.71 10.99
N SER A 239 11.36 16.84 11.61
CA SER A 239 10.50 17.85 10.97
C SER A 239 11.12 18.44 9.71
N ASP A 240 12.43 18.36 9.52
CA ASP A 240 13.12 18.95 8.37
C ASP A 240 13.10 18.02 7.15
N ASP A 241 12.63 16.79 7.33
CA ASP A 241 12.55 15.85 6.22
C ASP A 241 11.46 16.18 5.23
N VAL A 242 11.81 15.99 3.96
CA VAL A 242 10.93 16.14 2.81
C VAL A 242 10.84 14.80 2.10
N PHE A 243 9.64 14.21 2.10
CA PHE A 243 9.40 12.92 1.49
C PHE A 243 8.73 13.10 0.12
N PHE A 244 9.39 12.64 -0.94
CA PHE A 244 8.74 12.49 -2.23
C PHE A 244 8.04 11.14 -2.32
N SER A 245 6.75 11.14 -2.68
CA SER A 245 5.98 9.92 -2.90
C SER A 245 5.13 10.00 -4.17
N ALA A 246 5.34 9.05 -5.08
CA ALA A 246 4.42 8.78 -6.19
C ALA A 246 3.48 7.60 -5.89
N MET A 247 3.55 7.05 -4.68
CA MET A 247 2.68 5.94 -4.25
C MET A 247 1.23 6.41 -4.10
N PRO A 248 0.25 5.65 -4.62
CA PRO A 248 -1.15 5.99 -4.46
C PRO A 248 -1.57 6.06 -2.98
N PHE A 249 -2.37 7.05 -2.62
CA PHE A 249 -2.85 7.24 -1.25
C PHE A 249 -3.82 6.15 -0.78
N PHE A 250 -4.50 5.48 -1.69
CA PHE A 250 -5.29 4.29 -1.34
C PHE A 250 -4.40 3.11 -0.88
N HIS A 251 -3.12 3.10 -1.25
CA HIS A 251 -2.14 2.10 -0.81
C HIS A 251 -1.45 2.53 0.50
N GLY A 252 -1.00 1.55 1.32
CA GLY A 252 -0.27 1.82 2.57
C GLY A 252 0.99 2.68 2.39
N GLY A 253 1.70 2.48 1.26
CA GLY A 253 2.88 3.28 0.93
C GLY A 253 2.59 4.77 0.78
N GLY A 254 1.43 5.15 0.22
CA GLY A 254 1.04 6.57 0.12
C GLY A 254 0.45 7.11 1.43
N SER A 255 -0.55 6.42 2.01
CA SER A 255 -1.27 6.93 3.18
C SER A 255 -0.50 6.77 4.49
N LEU A 256 0.05 5.59 4.77
CA LEU A 256 0.68 5.32 6.07
C LEU A 256 2.18 5.68 6.06
N TRP A 257 2.89 5.40 4.97
CA TRP A 257 4.30 5.79 4.85
C TRP A 257 4.45 7.27 4.50
N GLY A 258 3.73 7.76 3.49
CA GLY A 258 3.83 9.16 3.05
C GLY A 258 3.11 10.10 4.02
N ILE A 259 1.77 10.07 4.02
CA ILE A 259 0.96 11.04 4.77
C ILE A 259 1.19 10.92 6.27
N GLN A 260 1.06 9.71 6.85
CA GLN A 260 1.10 9.55 8.30
C GLN A 260 2.50 9.76 8.89
N SER A 261 3.58 9.31 8.21
CA SER A 261 4.92 9.50 8.74
C SER A 261 5.34 10.97 8.72
N MET A 262 5.03 11.70 7.65
CA MET A 262 5.32 13.15 7.61
C MET A 262 4.45 13.92 8.60
N LEU A 263 3.18 13.55 8.73
CA LEU A 263 2.31 14.12 9.76
C LEU A 263 2.89 13.88 11.17
N GLU A 264 3.39 12.67 11.48
CA GLU A 264 3.86 12.36 12.84
C GLU A 264 5.07 13.20 13.24
N GLN A 265 5.98 13.52 12.31
CA GLN A 265 7.18 14.31 12.57
C GLN A 265 7.02 15.82 12.30
N GLY A 266 5.95 16.25 11.67
CA GLY A 266 5.84 17.63 11.21
C GLY A 266 6.73 17.92 9.98
N GLY A 267 7.03 16.89 9.19
CA GLY A 267 7.77 16.99 7.95
C GLY A 267 6.91 17.45 6.77
N ARG A 268 7.44 17.36 5.55
CA ARG A 268 6.75 17.75 4.32
C ARG A 268 6.63 16.57 3.36
N LEU A 269 5.43 16.35 2.80
CA LEU A 269 5.18 15.38 1.75
C LEU A 269 5.02 16.11 0.41
N VAL A 270 5.85 15.74 -0.56
CA VAL A 270 5.75 16.17 -1.96
C VAL A 270 5.20 15.00 -2.77
N PHE A 271 4.19 15.25 -3.59
CA PHE A 271 3.55 14.19 -4.36
C PHE A 271 3.01 14.69 -5.69
N THR A 272 2.71 13.75 -6.57
CA THR A 272 2.04 13.98 -7.85
C THR A 272 0.78 13.14 -7.94
N GLU A 273 -0.19 13.60 -8.72
CA GLU A 273 -1.44 12.86 -8.95
C GLU A 273 -1.19 11.51 -9.63
N ALA A 274 -0.23 11.48 -10.54
CA ALA A 274 0.23 10.26 -11.21
C ALA A 274 1.75 10.30 -11.35
N PHE A 275 2.35 9.12 -11.42
CA PHE A 275 3.77 9.00 -11.65
C PHE A 275 4.15 9.48 -13.06
N ASP A 276 5.05 10.44 -13.11
CA ASP A 276 5.71 10.97 -14.30
C ASP A 276 7.20 11.11 -13.95
N PRO A 277 8.09 10.24 -14.48
CA PRO A 277 9.49 10.22 -14.08
C PRO A 277 10.24 11.55 -14.27
N PRO A 278 10.10 12.27 -15.40
CA PRO A 278 10.70 13.60 -15.58
C PRO A 278 10.26 14.62 -14.52
N LEU A 279 8.95 14.73 -14.28
CA LEU A 279 8.40 15.64 -13.27
C LEU A 279 8.83 15.22 -11.86
N ALA A 280 8.80 13.94 -11.55
CA ALA A 280 9.21 13.43 -10.25
C ALA A 280 10.69 13.73 -9.97
N GLY A 281 11.58 13.57 -10.98
CA GLY A 281 12.99 13.94 -10.86
C GLY A 281 13.22 15.44 -10.62
N GLU A 282 12.44 16.28 -11.31
CA GLU A 282 12.45 17.73 -11.11
C GLU A 282 12.02 18.11 -9.70
N LEU A 283 10.98 17.46 -9.18
CA LEU A 283 10.47 17.73 -7.83
C LEU A 283 11.42 17.26 -6.73
N VAL A 284 12.07 16.11 -6.91
CA VAL A 284 13.08 15.64 -5.95
C VAL A 284 14.20 16.66 -5.80
N GLU A 285 14.67 17.24 -6.92
CA GLU A 285 15.71 18.28 -6.94
C GLU A 285 15.19 19.62 -6.38
N SER A 286 14.10 20.16 -6.96
CA SER A 286 13.60 21.51 -6.64
C SER A 286 13.02 21.66 -5.24
N GLU A 287 12.47 20.58 -4.66
CA GLU A 287 11.93 20.54 -3.30
C GLU A 287 12.94 20.02 -2.27
N GLU A 288 14.18 19.74 -2.71
CA GLU A 288 15.26 19.21 -1.88
C GLU A 288 14.82 18.00 -1.06
N CYS A 289 14.19 17.01 -1.73
CA CYS A 289 13.64 15.85 -1.06
C CYS A 289 14.73 15.02 -0.38
N THR A 290 14.53 14.68 0.89
CA THR A 290 15.49 13.92 1.70
C THR A 290 15.19 12.43 1.75
N VAL A 291 13.93 12.05 1.48
CA VAL A 291 13.45 10.66 1.50
C VAL A 291 12.79 10.34 0.16
N LEU A 292 13.27 9.29 -0.48
CA LEU A 292 12.72 8.75 -1.71
C LEU A 292 12.43 7.26 -1.52
N PHE A 293 11.15 6.89 -1.48
CA PHE A 293 10.75 5.51 -1.30
C PHE A 293 9.50 5.15 -2.12
N GLY A 294 9.48 3.92 -2.62
CA GLY A 294 8.35 3.35 -3.35
C GLY A 294 8.81 2.45 -4.49
N ILE A 295 7.86 1.71 -5.06
CA ILE A 295 8.10 0.72 -6.13
C ILE A 295 8.75 1.36 -7.38
N LEU A 296 8.47 2.65 -7.60
CA LEU A 296 8.91 3.40 -8.78
C LEU A 296 10.23 4.17 -8.55
N ALA A 297 10.85 4.03 -7.37
CA ALA A 297 12.08 4.76 -7.05
C ALA A 297 13.23 4.44 -8.03
N ASN A 298 13.37 3.19 -8.46
CA ASN A 298 14.43 2.77 -9.38
C ASN A 298 14.28 3.41 -10.77
N GLU A 299 13.07 3.40 -11.33
CA GLU A 299 12.79 3.99 -12.64
C GLU A 299 13.01 5.50 -12.60
N LEU A 300 12.52 6.16 -11.53
CA LEU A 300 12.73 7.57 -11.28
C LEU A 300 14.22 7.91 -11.20
N VAL A 301 14.97 7.22 -10.32
CA VAL A 301 16.39 7.49 -10.09
C VAL A 301 17.19 7.32 -11.38
N THR A 302 17.00 6.22 -12.10
CA THR A 302 17.72 5.95 -13.34
C THR A 302 17.41 7.01 -14.41
N SER A 303 16.14 7.39 -14.58
CA SER A 303 15.71 8.39 -15.57
C SER A 303 16.25 9.78 -15.22
N ALA A 304 16.10 10.20 -13.96
CA ALA A 304 16.48 11.55 -13.51
C ALA A 304 18.00 11.76 -13.51
N LEU A 305 18.77 10.76 -13.08
CA LEU A 305 20.23 10.85 -13.07
C LEU A 305 20.82 10.84 -14.49
N ARG A 306 20.24 10.08 -15.43
CA ARG A 306 20.59 10.18 -16.84
C ARG A 306 20.30 11.56 -17.43
N ALA A 307 19.31 12.27 -16.90
CA ALA A 307 18.98 13.65 -17.27
C ALA A 307 19.84 14.71 -16.53
N GLY A 308 20.82 14.29 -15.72
CA GLY A 308 21.72 15.18 -14.98
C GLY A 308 21.11 15.90 -13.79
N ARG A 309 20.01 15.37 -13.22
CA ARG A 309 19.36 15.93 -12.02
C ARG A 309 20.19 15.73 -10.77
N ASP A 310 20.15 16.69 -9.86
CA ASP A 310 20.82 16.63 -8.56
C ASP A 310 19.94 15.97 -7.49
N PHE A 311 20.40 14.83 -6.97
CA PHE A 311 19.76 14.10 -5.87
C PHE A 311 20.62 14.09 -4.60
N SER A 312 21.53 15.04 -4.46
CA SER A 312 22.44 15.13 -3.30
C SER A 312 21.73 15.36 -1.96
N SER A 313 20.49 15.89 -1.99
CA SER A 313 19.63 16.03 -0.81
C SER A 313 19.07 14.70 -0.29
N VAL A 314 18.96 13.66 -1.16
CA VAL A 314 18.35 12.39 -0.79
C VAL A 314 19.29 11.60 0.11
N ARG A 315 18.91 11.45 1.38
CA ARG A 315 19.66 10.71 2.41
C ARG A 315 19.12 9.31 2.70
N MET A 316 17.85 9.06 2.29
CA MET A 316 17.18 7.76 2.47
C MET A 316 16.50 7.33 1.18
N SER A 317 16.81 6.15 0.73
CA SER A 317 16.17 5.56 -0.44
C SER A 317 16.29 4.03 -0.41
N ARG A 318 15.58 3.36 -1.34
CA ARG A 318 15.85 1.98 -1.73
C ARG A 318 16.34 1.99 -3.17
N PRO A 319 17.62 2.27 -3.40
CA PRO A 319 18.18 2.13 -4.74
C PRO A 319 18.08 0.67 -5.18
N GLY A 320 17.59 0.42 -6.38
CA GLY A 320 17.53 -0.93 -6.96
C GLY A 320 18.58 -1.08 -8.05
N GLY A 321 19.16 -2.29 -8.14
CA GLY A 321 20.18 -2.63 -9.13
C GLY A 321 21.61 -2.41 -8.63
N HIS A 322 22.58 -3.02 -9.36
CA HIS A 322 24.00 -3.02 -8.97
C HIS A 322 24.66 -1.63 -9.00
N ASP A 323 24.11 -0.68 -9.77
CA ASP A 323 24.70 0.65 -9.96
C ASP A 323 24.07 1.73 -9.08
N ALA A 324 23.05 1.40 -8.32
CA ALA A 324 22.26 2.40 -7.59
C ALA A 324 23.04 3.11 -6.48
N ASP A 325 23.95 2.40 -5.79
CA ASP A 325 24.83 3.01 -4.77
C ASP A 325 25.81 4.00 -5.41
N ALA A 326 26.32 3.71 -6.61
CA ALA A 326 27.18 4.61 -7.36
C ALA A 326 26.45 5.84 -7.88
N LEU A 327 25.14 5.69 -8.18
CA LEU A 327 24.31 6.75 -8.70
C LEU A 327 23.78 7.71 -7.60
N MET A 328 23.71 7.24 -6.35
CA MET A 328 23.19 8.03 -5.22
C MET A 328 24.13 7.95 -3.99
N PRO A 329 25.33 8.54 -4.08
CA PRO A 329 26.32 8.48 -2.99
C PRO A 329 25.88 9.20 -1.70
N SER A 330 24.87 10.07 -1.77
CA SER A 330 24.26 10.77 -0.62
C SER A 330 23.38 9.85 0.25
N VAL A 331 22.94 8.70 -0.26
CA VAL A 331 22.09 7.78 0.50
C VAL A 331 22.87 7.12 1.62
N SER A 332 22.59 7.53 2.84
CA SER A 332 23.18 7.01 4.08
C SER A 332 22.32 5.90 4.72
N LEU A 333 21.04 5.77 4.35
CA LEU A 333 20.15 4.73 4.83
C LEU A 333 19.41 4.06 3.67
N VAL A 334 19.66 2.76 3.51
CA VAL A 334 18.92 1.92 2.57
C VAL A 334 17.65 1.39 3.22
N ILE A 335 16.49 1.77 2.65
CA ILE A 335 15.17 1.38 3.17
C ILE A 335 14.75 0.05 2.52
N ASN A 336 14.75 -1.03 3.28
CA ASN A 336 14.31 -2.35 2.83
C ASN A 336 13.35 -2.98 3.85
N PRO A 337 12.03 -2.66 3.85
CA PRO A 337 11.10 -3.17 4.83
C PRO A 337 10.66 -4.61 4.55
N PHE A 338 10.30 -5.32 5.62
CA PHE A 338 9.32 -6.40 5.57
C PHE A 338 8.03 -5.89 6.21
N GLY A 339 6.88 -6.14 5.58
CA GLY A 339 5.62 -5.64 6.12
C GLY A 339 4.37 -6.06 5.37
N LEU A 340 3.23 -5.87 6.03
CA LEU A 340 1.90 -6.26 5.58
C LEU A 340 0.88 -5.16 5.90
N THR A 341 -0.19 -5.11 5.14
CA THR A 341 -1.31 -4.19 5.42
C THR A 341 -1.91 -4.48 6.80
N GLU A 342 -1.98 -5.74 7.18
CA GLU A 342 -2.44 -6.25 8.46
C GLU A 342 -1.61 -5.77 9.66
N CYS A 343 -0.41 -5.25 9.41
CA CYS A 343 0.48 -4.64 10.40
C CYS A 343 0.67 -3.14 10.18
N PHE A 344 -0.27 -2.46 9.53
CA PHE A 344 -0.21 -1.04 9.18
C PHE A 344 0.89 -0.68 8.16
N GLY A 345 1.69 -1.63 7.70
CA GLY A 345 2.79 -1.42 6.78
C GLY A 345 4.03 -2.20 7.19
N ALA A 346 5.17 -1.50 7.38
CA ALA A 346 6.40 -2.16 7.79
C ALA A 346 6.27 -2.79 9.18
N VAL A 347 6.70 -4.02 9.30
CA VAL A 347 6.88 -4.74 10.57
C VAL A 347 8.34 -4.60 11.02
N THR A 348 9.26 -4.65 10.05
CA THR A 348 10.69 -4.50 10.29
C THR A 348 11.32 -3.49 9.35
N LEU A 349 12.36 -2.83 9.84
CA LEU A 349 13.18 -1.88 9.10
C LEU A 349 14.60 -1.82 9.68
N CYS A 350 15.57 -1.50 8.83
CA CYS A 350 16.85 -0.96 9.30
C CYS A 350 16.72 0.53 9.65
N GLY A 351 17.50 0.97 10.61
CA GLY A 351 17.66 2.36 10.97
C GLY A 351 19.09 2.87 10.70
N PRO A 352 19.35 4.18 10.90
CA PRO A 352 20.66 4.77 10.62
C PRO A 352 21.83 4.18 11.44
N GLN A 353 21.52 3.52 12.56
CA GLN A 353 22.51 2.91 13.46
C GLN A 353 22.82 1.45 13.09
N ASP A 354 22.05 0.85 12.17
CA ASP A 354 22.31 -0.52 11.74
C ASP A 354 23.49 -0.58 10.75
N PRO A 355 24.31 -1.65 10.79
CA PRO A 355 25.46 -1.79 9.90
C PRO A 355 25.05 -1.71 8.41
N PRO A 356 25.86 -1.07 7.54
CA PRO A 356 25.54 -0.91 6.13
C PRO A 356 25.28 -2.23 5.38
N ASP A 357 25.99 -3.30 5.74
CA ASP A 357 25.74 -4.64 5.17
C ASP A 357 24.34 -5.15 5.54
N LYS A 358 23.90 -4.96 6.80
CA LYS A 358 22.57 -5.34 7.26
C LYS A 358 21.47 -4.54 6.56
N GLN A 359 21.67 -3.25 6.34
CA GLN A 359 20.72 -2.43 5.59
C GLN A 359 20.49 -2.93 4.17
N ARG A 360 21.51 -3.49 3.52
CA ARG A 360 21.44 -3.99 2.13
C ARG A 360 20.94 -5.42 2.03
N THR A 361 21.27 -6.26 3.01
CA THR A 361 21.05 -7.72 2.91
C THR A 361 19.86 -8.22 3.71
N THR A 362 19.29 -7.40 4.61
CA THR A 362 18.18 -7.79 5.47
C THR A 362 16.99 -6.81 5.35
N ASN A 363 15.88 -7.18 5.96
CA ASN A 363 14.71 -6.31 6.13
C ASN A 363 14.71 -5.60 7.50
N GLY A 364 15.84 -5.61 8.20
CA GLY A 364 16.03 -4.94 9.48
C GLY A 364 15.41 -5.68 10.66
N ARG A 365 15.16 -4.93 11.72
CA ARG A 365 14.63 -5.42 13.00
C ARG A 365 13.20 -4.98 13.22
N PRO A 366 12.42 -5.67 14.09
CA PRO A 366 11.06 -5.25 14.43
C PRO A 366 10.98 -3.78 14.84
N LEU A 367 9.94 -3.12 14.37
CA LEU A 367 9.62 -1.77 14.82
C LEU A 367 9.19 -1.79 16.29
N ARG A 368 9.32 -0.67 16.96
CA ARG A 368 8.86 -0.51 18.35
C ARG A 368 7.38 -0.91 18.46
N GLY A 369 7.09 -1.84 19.38
CA GLY A 369 5.75 -2.37 19.59
C GLY A 369 5.35 -3.52 18.67
N GLN A 370 6.30 -4.03 17.88
CA GLN A 370 6.15 -5.27 17.11
C GLN A 370 7.03 -6.38 17.72
N GLU A 371 6.49 -7.58 17.77
CA GLU A 371 7.20 -8.80 18.10
C GLU A 371 7.13 -9.75 16.90
N ILE A 372 8.20 -10.46 16.63
CA ILE A 372 8.24 -11.51 15.60
C ILE A 372 8.80 -12.80 16.23
N LYS A 373 8.14 -13.92 15.93
CA LYS A 373 8.72 -15.25 16.06
C LYS A 373 8.67 -15.96 14.72
N VAL A 374 9.59 -16.87 14.50
CA VAL A 374 9.67 -17.67 13.27
C VAL A 374 9.29 -19.10 13.61
N VAL A 375 8.28 -19.62 12.94
CA VAL A 375 7.63 -20.88 13.26
C VAL A 375 7.69 -21.82 12.06
N ASP A 376 8.02 -23.07 12.30
CA ASP A 376 7.91 -24.12 11.30
C ASP A 376 6.42 -24.32 10.94
N PRO A 377 6.02 -24.10 9.69
CA PRO A 377 4.61 -24.15 9.30
C PRO A 377 3.99 -25.57 9.34
N GLU A 378 4.81 -26.64 9.41
CA GLU A 378 4.32 -28.01 9.49
C GLU A 378 4.13 -28.45 10.95
N THR A 379 5.04 -28.06 11.85
CA THR A 379 5.01 -28.50 13.24
C THR A 379 4.42 -27.47 14.21
N GLY A 380 4.33 -26.20 13.82
CA GLY A 380 3.87 -25.10 14.68
C GLY A 380 4.89 -24.74 15.77
N THR A 381 6.13 -25.21 15.70
CA THR A 381 7.18 -24.95 16.69
C THR A 381 8.12 -23.85 16.24
N GLU A 382 8.62 -23.05 17.18
CA GLU A 382 9.60 -21.99 16.88
C GLU A 382 10.93 -22.62 16.39
N VAL A 383 11.48 -22.06 15.32
CA VAL A 383 12.72 -22.56 14.72
C VAL A 383 13.97 -21.90 15.35
N ALA A 384 15.13 -22.53 15.17
CA ALA A 384 16.39 -21.96 15.62
C ALA A 384 16.76 -20.67 14.85
N PRO A 385 17.52 -19.74 15.46
CA PRO A 385 18.01 -18.55 14.76
C PRO A 385 18.72 -18.88 13.45
N GLY A 386 18.37 -18.17 12.38
CA GLY A 386 18.87 -18.39 11.04
C GLY A 386 18.12 -19.43 10.22
N ALA A 387 17.29 -20.27 10.83
CA ALA A 387 16.42 -21.18 10.10
C ALA A 387 15.23 -20.42 9.48
N VAL A 388 14.71 -20.95 8.38
CA VAL A 388 13.54 -20.40 7.67
C VAL A 388 12.26 -20.98 8.25
N GLY A 389 11.28 -20.12 8.48
CA GLY A 389 9.94 -20.49 8.90
C GLY A 389 8.96 -19.36 8.65
N GLU A 390 7.70 -19.56 9.00
CA GLU A 390 6.66 -18.53 8.88
C GLU A 390 6.87 -17.42 9.93
N ALA A 391 6.77 -16.16 9.51
CA ALA A 391 6.76 -15.03 10.42
C ALA A 391 5.40 -14.93 11.12
N TRP A 392 5.38 -15.11 12.43
CA TRP A 392 4.23 -14.78 13.26
C TRP A 392 4.51 -13.44 13.94
N VAL A 393 3.56 -12.50 13.80
CA VAL A 393 3.71 -11.12 14.25
C VAL A 393 2.72 -10.82 15.36
N ARG A 394 3.17 -10.13 16.41
CA ARG A 394 2.30 -9.66 17.50
C ARG A 394 2.63 -8.21 17.85
N GLY A 395 1.62 -7.49 18.37
CA GLY A 395 1.75 -6.09 18.80
C GLY A 395 0.81 -5.16 18.05
N ASN A 396 1.34 -4.22 17.27
CA ASN A 396 0.52 -3.31 16.48
C ASN A 396 0.04 -3.99 15.18
N THR A 397 -0.99 -4.83 15.29
CA THR A 397 -1.59 -5.57 14.19
C THR A 397 -3.06 -5.19 14.01
N MET A 398 -3.65 -5.57 12.88
CA MET A 398 -5.07 -5.35 12.58
C MET A 398 -5.99 -5.91 13.67
N ARG A 399 -7.23 -5.41 13.71
CA ARG A 399 -8.28 -5.98 14.56
C ARG A 399 -8.89 -7.26 14.00
N GLY A 400 -8.65 -7.55 12.74
CA GLY A 400 -9.20 -8.64 11.97
C GLY A 400 -9.67 -8.16 10.61
N TYR A 401 -10.40 -9.02 9.90
CA TYR A 401 -10.99 -8.71 8.61
C TYR A 401 -12.47 -8.32 8.78
N TRP A 402 -12.87 -7.23 8.12
CA TRP A 402 -14.22 -6.70 8.17
C TRP A 402 -15.24 -7.72 7.64
N ASN A 403 -16.27 -8.01 8.45
CA ASN A 403 -17.32 -9.00 8.14
C ASN A 403 -16.80 -10.37 7.72
N ASP A 404 -15.60 -10.77 8.22
CA ASP A 404 -15.01 -12.09 7.93
C ASP A 404 -14.35 -12.68 9.20
N PRO A 405 -15.17 -13.15 10.15
CA PRO A 405 -14.65 -13.71 11.41
C PRO A 405 -13.88 -15.02 11.19
N GLU A 406 -14.21 -15.80 10.16
CA GLU A 406 -13.51 -17.04 9.84
C GLU A 406 -12.08 -16.77 9.36
N ALA A 407 -11.91 -15.82 8.41
CA ALA A 407 -10.59 -15.41 7.97
C ALA A 407 -9.79 -14.75 9.11
N THR A 408 -10.46 -14.02 10.01
CA THR A 408 -9.83 -13.42 11.19
C THR A 408 -9.29 -14.49 12.12
N ALA A 409 -10.08 -15.51 12.45
CA ALA A 409 -9.67 -16.60 13.33
C ALA A 409 -8.53 -17.46 12.74
N LYS A 410 -8.45 -17.55 11.41
CA LYS A 410 -7.31 -18.20 10.73
C LYS A 410 -6.03 -17.35 10.75
N ALA A 411 -6.19 -16.03 10.74
CA ALA A 411 -5.04 -15.12 10.67
C ALA A 411 -4.49 -14.74 12.04
N ILE A 412 -5.30 -14.77 13.10
CA ILE A 412 -4.88 -14.38 14.46
C ILE A 412 -5.28 -15.49 15.43
N ASP A 413 -4.29 -16.07 16.09
CA ASP A 413 -4.51 -17.12 17.07
C ASP A 413 -4.98 -16.58 18.44
N ASP A 414 -5.28 -17.51 19.36
CA ASP A 414 -5.77 -17.18 20.71
C ASP A 414 -4.73 -16.46 21.59
N GLU A 415 -3.44 -16.57 21.26
CA GLU A 415 -2.35 -15.84 21.92
C GLU A 415 -2.13 -14.45 21.33
N GLY A 416 -2.84 -14.09 20.26
CA GLY A 416 -2.76 -12.83 19.55
C GLY A 416 -1.61 -12.73 18.55
N TRP A 417 -1.02 -13.86 18.15
CA TRP A 417 -0.07 -13.90 17.05
C TRP A 417 -0.83 -13.90 15.72
N MET A 418 -0.41 -13.02 14.84
CA MET A 418 -0.88 -12.95 13.46
C MET A 418 0.05 -13.79 12.58
N HIS A 419 -0.52 -14.74 11.88
CA HIS A 419 0.14 -15.62 10.92
C HIS A 419 0.25 -14.87 9.59
N SER A 420 1.49 -14.60 9.16
CA SER A 420 1.70 -13.75 7.98
C SER A 420 1.58 -14.47 6.65
N GLU A 421 1.67 -15.77 6.63
CA GLU A 421 1.90 -16.61 5.46
C GLU A 421 3.19 -16.24 4.68
N ASP A 422 4.10 -15.48 5.29
CA ASP A 422 5.39 -15.09 4.73
C ASP A 422 6.53 -15.85 5.42
N LEU A 423 7.43 -16.43 4.64
CA LEU A 423 8.61 -17.12 5.14
C LEU A 423 9.75 -16.13 5.33
N VAL A 424 10.35 -16.18 6.50
CA VAL A 424 11.48 -15.34 6.88
C VAL A 424 12.54 -16.18 7.61
N SER A 425 13.73 -15.63 7.73
CA SER A 425 14.71 -16.06 8.73
C SER A 425 15.08 -14.89 9.63
N VAL A 426 15.45 -15.17 10.89
CA VAL A 426 15.91 -14.16 11.85
C VAL A 426 17.28 -14.58 12.34
N ASP A 427 18.30 -13.74 12.14
CA ASP A 427 19.65 -14.04 12.60
C ASP A 427 19.81 -13.80 14.11
N SER A 428 20.97 -14.18 14.66
CA SER A 428 21.29 -13.99 16.09
C SER A 428 21.34 -12.52 16.54
N GLY A 429 21.41 -11.59 15.59
CA GLY A 429 21.34 -10.15 15.83
C GLY A 429 19.91 -9.61 15.80
N GLY A 430 18.90 -10.45 15.52
CA GLY A 430 17.50 -10.06 15.41
C GLY A 430 17.13 -9.42 14.07
N TYR A 431 17.98 -9.54 13.05
CA TYR A 431 17.68 -9.05 11.70
C TYR A 431 16.84 -10.06 10.93
N VAL A 432 15.74 -9.60 10.40
CA VAL A 432 14.81 -10.37 9.61
C VAL A 432 15.22 -10.32 8.14
N SER A 433 15.22 -11.48 7.49
CA SER A 433 15.40 -11.62 6.04
C SER A 433 14.18 -12.31 5.45
N TYR A 434 13.45 -11.61 4.60
CA TYR A 434 12.33 -12.17 3.84
C TYR A 434 12.83 -13.17 2.81
N VAL A 435 12.20 -14.32 2.77
CA VAL A 435 12.57 -15.43 1.86
C VAL A 435 11.54 -15.57 0.74
N SER A 436 10.27 -15.77 1.08
CA SER A 436 9.20 -16.04 0.12
C SER A 436 7.82 -15.99 0.80
N ARG A 437 6.76 -16.06 0.01
CA ARG A 437 5.44 -16.43 0.52
C ARG A 437 5.31 -17.94 0.67
N LEU A 438 4.65 -18.39 1.73
CA LEU A 438 4.41 -19.81 1.98
C LEU A 438 3.71 -20.51 0.79
N LYS A 439 2.76 -19.83 0.16
CA LYS A 439 2.03 -20.30 -1.04
C LYS A 439 2.82 -20.21 -2.36
N LEU A 440 3.98 -19.57 -2.36
CA LEU A 440 4.87 -19.46 -3.51
C LEU A 440 6.11 -20.36 -3.38
N MET A 441 6.03 -21.35 -2.53
CA MET A 441 7.03 -22.42 -2.43
C MET A 441 6.59 -23.60 -3.28
N LEU A 442 7.45 -24.02 -4.21
CA LEU A 442 7.25 -25.26 -4.97
C LEU A 442 7.95 -26.42 -4.25
N LYS A 443 7.34 -27.61 -4.32
CA LYS A 443 7.97 -28.84 -3.83
C LYS A 443 8.56 -29.63 -5.00
N VAL A 444 9.82 -29.34 -5.32
CA VAL A 444 10.53 -29.93 -6.47
C VAL A 444 11.40 -31.12 -6.01
N GLY A 445 10.90 -32.35 -6.20
CA GLY A 445 11.65 -33.56 -5.84
C GLY A 445 11.96 -33.69 -4.32
N GLY A 446 11.07 -33.15 -3.48
CA GLY A 446 11.23 -33.12 -2.03
C GLY A 446 11.91 -31.87 -1.46
N GLU A 447 12.48 -31.03 -2.34
CA GLU A 447 13.11 -29.76 -1.96
C GLU A 447 12.15 -28.59 -2.11
N ASN A 448 12.25 -27.63 -1.19
CA ASN A 448 11.48 -26.40 -1.24
C ASN A 448 12.18 -25.38 -2.14
N VAL A 449 11.46 -24.87 -3.15
CA VAL A 449 11.96 -23.88 -4.10
C VAL A 449 11.13 -22.60 -4.02
N SER A 450 11.75 -21.51 -3.63
CA SER A 450 11.13 -20.20 -3.63
C SER A 450 10.93 -19.70 -5.07
N VAL A 451 9.68 -19.56 -5.49
CA VAL A 451 9.34 -18.94 -6.78
C VAL A 451 9.95 -17.55 -6.91
N GLU A 452 9.92 -16.77 -5.84
CA GLU A 452 10.44 -15.39 -5.84
C GLU A 452 11.96 -15.32 -5.96
N GLU A 453 12.69 -16.30 -5.39
CA GLU A 453 14.14 -16.42 -5.59
C GLU A 453 14.46 -16.67 -7.07
N VAL A 454 13.73 -17.60 -7.68
CA VAL A 454 13.91 -17.93 -9.10
C VAL A 454 13.58 -16.74 -9.98
N GLU A 455 12.44 -16.09 -9.76
CA GLU A 455 12.03 -14.88 -10.52
C GLU A 455 13.02 -13.74 -10.36
N ARG A 456 13.46 -13.46 -9.14
CA ARG A 456 14.47 -12.42 -8.89
C ARG A 456 15.77 -12.73 -9.63
N THR A 457 16.16 -13.99 -9.71
CA THR A 457 17.35 -14.39 -10.45
C THR A 457 17.15 -14.22 -11.95
N ILE A 458 16.01 -14.65 -12.51
CA ILE A 458 15.66 -14.45 -13.92
C ILE A 458 15.68 -12.97 -14.29
N LEU A 459 15.13 -12.10 -13.44
CA LEU A 459 15.07 -10.65 -13.64
C LEU A 459 16.44 -9.95 -13.65
N GLN A 460 17.51 -10.60 -13.17
CA GLN A 460 18.87 -10.08 -13.27
C GLN A 460 19.48 -10.25 -14.66
N HIS A 461 18.87 -11.04 -15.53
CA HIS A 461 19.33 -11.18 -16.92
C HIS A 461 18.95 -9.93 -17.72
N GLU A 462 19.94 -9.34 -18.40
CA GLU A 462 19.78 -8.05 -19.11
C GLU A 462 18.69 -8.04 -20.18
N ALA A 463 18.47 -9.15 -20.86
CA ALA A 463 17.44 -9.30 -21.89
C ALA A 463 16.03 -9.49 -21.32
N VAL A 464 15.85 -9.73 -20.02
CA VAL A 464 14.54 -9.99 -19.41
C VAL A 464 13.89 -8.69 -18.99
N PHE A 465 12.62 -8.51 -19.38
CA PHE A 465 11.80 -7.39 -18.93
C PHE A 465 10.95 -7.77 -17.72
N HIS A 466 10.24 -8.92 -17.81
CA HIS A 466 9.45 -9.47 -16.70
C HIS A 466 9.46 -11.00 -16.74
N CYS A 467 9.19 -11.61 -15.59
CA CYS A 467 8.91 -13.05 -15.53
C CYS A 467 7.91 -13.37 -14.41
N VAL A 468 7.24 -14.50 -14.57
CA VAL A 468 6.42 -15.15 -13.53
C VAL A 468 6.72 -16.65 -13.58
N VAL A 469 7.05 -17.22 -12.43
CA VAL A 469 7.26 -18.66 -12.27
C VAL A 469 6.07 -19.26 -11.55
N VAL A 470 5.57 -20.39 -12.03
CA VAL A 470 4.49 -21.16 -11.41
C VAL A 470 4.88 -22.63 -11.32
N GLY A 471 4.29 -23.33 -10.35
CA GLY A 471 4.45 -24.77 -10.21
C GLY A 471 3.52 -25.51 -11.16
N VAL A 472 4.02 -26.52 -11.87
CA VAL A 472 3.19 -27.46 -12.61
C VAL A 472 3.44 -28.88 -12.09
N PRO A 473 2.40 -29.73 -11.97
CA PRO A 473 2.54 -31.09 -11.49
C PRO A 473 3.53 -31.88 -12.38
N ASP A 474 4.40 -32.65 -11.74
CA ASP A 474 5.34 -33.57 -12.41
C ASP A 474 5.28 -34.95 -11.75
N PRO A 475 5.11 -36.04 -12.53
CA PRO A 475 4.95 -37.38 -11.99
C PRO A 475 6.17 -37.91 -11.20
N ARG A 476 7.36 -37.35 -11.43
CA ARG A 476 8.62 -37.78 -10.82
C ARG A 476 9.09 -36.86 -9.68
N LYS A 477 8.69 -35.59 -9.73
CA LYS A 477 9.22 -34.56 -8.84
C LYS A 477 8.15 -33.86 -7.99
N ILE A 478 6.92 -34.32 -8.04
CA ILE A 478 5.75 -33.72 -7.43
C ILE A 478 5.37 -32.45 -8.21
N GLU A 479 6.27 -31.47 -8.29
CA GLU A 479 6.14 -30.23 -9.05
C GLU A 479 7.44 -29.89 -9.77
N ILE A 480 7.33 -29.12 -10.84
CA ILE A 480 8.45 -28.43 -11.51
C ILE A 480 8.10 -26.97 -11.68
N GLY A 481 9.10 -26.10 -11.67
CA GLY A 481 8.93 -24.70 -12.04
C GLY A 481 8.78 -24.53 -13.55
N ARG A 482 7.75 -23.77 -13.98
CA ARG A 482 7.59 -23.25 -15.34
C ARG A 482 7.70 -21.74 -15.28
N ALA A 483 8.63 -21.15 -16.05
CA ALA A 483 8.85 -19.73 -16.12
C ALA A 483 8.20 -19.14 -17.39
N TYR A 484 7.31 -18.17 -17.23
CA TYR A 484 6.83 -17.31 -18.29
C TYR A 484 7.68 -16.04 -18.32
N VAL A 485 8.33 -15.75 -19.45
CA VAL A 485 9.31 -14.68 -19.56
C VAL A 485 8.91 -13.70 -20.66
N ILE A 486 8.92 -12.40 -20.34
CA ILE A 486 8.80 -11.32 -21.31
C ILE A 486 10.20 -10.76 -21.56
N VAL A 487 10.63 -10.80 -22.81
CA VAL A 487 11.92 -10.28 -23.25
C VAL A 487 11.80 -8.78 -23.55
N ARG A 488 12.87 -8.01 -23.38
CA ARG A 488 12.92 -6.59 -23.76
C ARG A 488 12.81 -6.45 -25.27
N GLN A 489 12.23 -5.34 -25.71
CA GLN A 489 11.86 -5.12 -27.12
C GLN A 489 13.04 -5.21 -28.11
N ASP A 490 14.26 -4.87 -27.65
CA ASP A 490 15.47 -4.85 -28.48
C ASP A 490 16.47 -5.96 -28.09
N ALA A 491 16.00 -7.01 -27.42
CA ALA A 491 16.84 -8.12 -26.98
C ALA A 491 16.37 -9.46 -27.56
N GLU A 492 17.33 -10.35 -27.82
CA GLU A 492 17.06 -11.73 -28.15
C GLU A 492 17.47 -12.62 -26.98
N LEU A 493 16.66 -13.60 -26.66
CA LEU A 493 16.91 -14.57 -25.59
C LEU A 493 16.20 -15.87 -25.93
N ASP A 494 16.92 -16.97 -25.92
CA ASP A 494 16.34 -18.31 -26.05
C ASP A 494 16.36 -19.06 -24.70
N GLU A 495 15.62 -20.17 -24.67
CA GLU A 495 15.49 -21.01 -23.47
C GLU A 495 16.85 -21.58 -23.03
N ALA A 496 17.67 -22.06 -23.95
CA ALA A 496 18.96 -22.70 -23.65
C ALA A 496 19.91 -21.69 -22.98
N THR A 497 20.00 -20.49 -23.53
CA THR A 497 20.82 -19.40 -23.00
C THR A 497 20.35 -18.98 -21.57
N LEU A 498 19.05 -18.85 -21.36
CA LEU A 498 18.54 -18.49 -20.04
C LEU A 498 18.77 -19.61 -19.02
N LEU A 499 18.55 -20.87 -19.40
CA LEU A 499 18.77 -22.00 -18.49
C LEU A 499 20.27 -22.17 -18.14
N GLU A 500 21.17 -21.97 -19.08
CA GLU A 500 22.62 -21.98 -18.84
C GLU A 500 23.01 -20.84 -17.88
N TRP A 501 22.48 -19.64 -18.10
CA TRP A 501 22.71 -18.49 -17.24
C TRP A 501 22.22 -18.73 -15.81
N LEU A 502 21.05 -19.37 -15.65
CA LEU A 502 20.49 -19.74 -14.35
C LEU A 502 21.31 -20.85 -13.67
N ALA A 503 21.84 -21.81 -14.44
CA ALA A 503 22.64 -22.90 -13.89
C ALA A 503 23.95 -22.43 -13.23
N ALA A 504 24.46 -21.29 -13.61
CA ALA A 504 25.61 -20.65 -12.98
C ALA A 504 25.26 -19.95 -11.65
N ARG A 505 23.95 -19.79 -11.30
CA ARG A 505 23.47 -18.92 -10.20
C ARG A 505 22.54 -19.62 -9.23
N LEU A 506 21.86 -20.67 -9.66
CA LEU A 506 20.89 -21.42 -8.85
C LEU A 506 21.28 -22.89 -8.75
N ALA A 507 20.93 -23.49 -7.61
CA ALA A 507 21.03 -24.93 -7.48
C ALA A 507 20.13 -25.62 -8.53
N ARG A 508 20.56 -26.77 -9.04
CA ARG A 508 19.92 -27.48 -10.16
C ARG A 508 18.42 -27.75 -9.95
N PHE A 509 18.01 -28.01 -8.72
CA PHE A 509 16.60 -28.27 -8.41
C PHE A 509 15.73 -27.00 -8.40
N LYS A 510 16.33 -25.81 -8.30
CA LYS A 510 15.65 -24.51 -8.34
C LYS A 510 15.43 -23.99 -9.77
N ILE A 511 16.16 -24.51 -10.75
CA ILE A 511 16.08 -24.06 -12.13
C ILE A 511 14.73 -24.48 -12.73
N PRO A 512 13.94 -23.55 -13.30
CA PRO A 512 12.72 -23.91 -14.01
C PRO A 512 13.01 -24.96 -15.07
N ARG A 513 12.14 -25.95 -15.18
CA ARG A 513 12.29 -26.99 -16.20
C ARG A 513 11.79 -26.59 -17.57
N GLU A 514 10.93 -25.60 -17.59
CA GLU A 514 10.31 -25.07 -18.81
C GLU A 514 10.35 -23.55 -18.77
N VAL A 515 10.74 -22.95 -19.89
CA VAL A 515 10.72 -21.49 -20.10
C VAL A 515 9.85 -21.20 -21.31
N ILE A 516 8.82 -20.39 -21.10
CA ILE A 516 7.88 -19.98 -22.16
C ILE A 516 8.02 -18.47 -22.35
N PHE A 517 8.40 -18.07 -23.55
CA PHE A 517 8.46 -16.65 -23.91
C PHE A 517 7.08 -16.17 -24.34
N VAL A 518 6.66 -15.02 -23.79
CA VAL A 518 5.34 -14.43 -24.05
C VAL A 518 5.45 -12.92 -24.23
N ASP A 519 4.56 -12.34 -25.02
CA ASP A 519 4.50 -10.88 -25.22
C ASP A 519 3.86 -10.15 -24.04
N SER A 520 2.96 -10.81 -23.33
CA SER A 520 2.27 -10.23 -22.18
C SER A 520 1.76 -11.30 -21.21
N LEU A 521 1.51 -10.90 -19.97
CA LEU A 521 0.97 -11.75 -18.92
C LEU A 521 -0.29 -11.12 -18.32
N PRO A 522 -1.29 -11.94 -17.91
CA PRO A 522 -2.48 -11.46 -17.21
C PRO A 522 -2.13 -10.63 -15.97
N ARG A 523 -2.85 -9.52 -15.79
CA ARG A 523 -2.69 -8.63 -14.65
C ARG A 523 -4.01 -8.43 -13.91
N LEU A 524 -3.92 -8.24 -12.61
CA LEU A 524 -5.01 -7.78 -11.75
C LEU A 524 -5.25 -6.28 -11.97
N GLY A 525 -6.40 -5.78 -11.56
CA GLY A 525 -6.70 -4.35 -11.55
C GLY A 525 -5.73 -3.51 -10.68
N SER A 526 -4.93 -4.15 -9.83
CA SER A 526 -3.83 -3.54 -9.06
C SER A 526 -2.51 -3.43 -9.85
N ASN A 527 -2.52 -3.73 -11.13
CA ASN A 527 -1.35 -3.84 -12.02
C ASN A 527 -0.33 -4.94 -11.65
N LYS A 528 -0.59 -5.75 -10.62
CA LYS A 528 0.20 -6.95 -10.31
C LYS A 528 -0.17 -8.07 -11.26
N PHE A 529 0.77 -9.00 -11.49
CA PHE A 529 0.46 -10.21 -12.27
C PHE A 529 -0.60 -11.05 -11.57
N ASP A 530 -1.57 -11.51 -12.36
CA ASP A 530 -2.62 -12.45 -11.92
C ASP A 530 -2.06 -13.87 -11.90
N ARG A 531 -1.34 -14.21 -10.83
CA ARG A 531 -0.70 -15.52 -10.67
C ARG A 531 -1.70 -16.66 -10.70
N VAL A 532 -2.92 -16.44 -10.21
CA VAL A 532 -3.97 -17.47 -10.21
C VAL A 532 -4.35 -17.81 -11.65
N LYS A 533 -4.56 -16.80 -12.48
CA LYS A 533 -4.87 -16.99 -13.90
C LYS A 533 -3.69 -17.58 -14.68
N ILE A 534 -2.46 -17.16 -14.39
CA ILE A 534 -1.24 -17.71 -14.99
C ILE A 534 -1.07 -19.18 -14.60
N GLN A 535 -1.31 -19.53 -13.33
CA GLN A 535 -1.30 -20.92 -12.84
C GLN A 535 -2.35 -21.78 -13.57
N GLN A 536 -3.55 -21.25 -13.75
CA GLN A 536 -4.62 -21.94 -14.49
C GLN A 536 -4.24 -22.19 -15.96
N LEU A 537 -3.65 -21.21 -16.62
CA LEU A 537 -3.13 -21.36 -17.98
C LEU A 537 -2.04 -22.44 -18.04
N ALA A 538 -1.09 -22.40 -17.11
CA ALA A 538 -0.01 -23.38 -17.02
C ALA A 538 -0.52 -24.82 -16.84
N LEU A 539 -1.58 -25.00 -16.06
CA LEU A 539 -2.21 -26.31 -15.85
C LEU A 539 -2.98 -26.81 -17.09
N GLN A 540 -3.54 -25.90 -17.89
CA GLN A 540 -4.22 -26.26 -19.14
C GLN A 540 -3.23 -26.62 -20.27
N GLU A 541 -2.06 -25.99 -20.29
CA GLU A 541 -0.97 -26.24 -21.23
C GLU A 541 -0.11 -27.45 -20.87
N ALA A 542 -0.25 -27.99 -19.64
CA ALA A 542 0.47 -29.19 -19.25
C ALA A 542 -0.04 -30.37 -20.13
N PRO A 543 0.85 -31.15 -20.77
CA PRO A 543 0.42 -32.30 -21.56
C PRO A 543 -0.39 -33.23 -20.66
N ALA A 544 -1.61 -33.54 -21.07
CA ALA A 544 -2.45 -34.56 -20.44
C ALA A 544 -1.59 -35.80 -20.26
N GLY A 545 -1.32 -36.20 -19.01
CA GLY A 545 -0.36 -37.22 -18.63
C GLY A 545 -0.36 -38.40 -19.58
N GLY A 546 0.75 -38.57 -20.24
CA GLY A 546 1.01 -39.79 -21.00
C GLY A 546 0.98 -40.97 -20.03
N SER A 547 0.05 -41.86 -20.28
CA SER A 547 -0.12 -43.18 -19.67
C SER A 547 1.13 -44.01 -19.65
#